data_7d6ca206a3893922fbc00074c112b311
#
_entry.id   7d6ca206a3893922fbc00074c112b311
#
_cell.length_a   1.000
_cell.length_b   1.000
_cell.length_c   1.000
_cell.angle_alpha   90.00
_cell.angle_beta   90.00
_cell.angle_gamma   90.00
#
_symmetry.space_group_name_H-M   'P 1'
#
loop_
_entity.id
_entity.type
_entity.pdbx_description
1 polymer ?
#
loop_
_entity_poly.entity_id
_entity_poly.type
_entity_poly.pdbx_seq_one_letter_code
_entity_poly.pdbx_strand_id
1 'polypeptide(L)'
;MNEDFPKSEKLCGATNIDNLYQNGRKFVVWPMRVTYIESEDTHSQVLIWAPKSLFHRAVDRNRLRRLMREAYRLNKHILCDVDKTYQLAFNYIDKQKHDFQLINRAMCKALKRLAAANEK
;
A
#
# COMPACT_ATOMS: atom_id res chain seq x y z
N MET A 1 9.72 -20.66 -4.77
CA MET A 1 8.54 -20.28 -4.39
C MET A 1 8.31 -18.84 -4.38
N ASN A 2 7.29 -18.49 -4.83
CA ASN A 2 7.09 -17.15 -5.13
C ASN A 2 6.34 -16.42 -4.06
N GLU A 3 7.06 -15.66 -3.28
CA GLU A 3 6.45 -14.84 -2.25
C GLU A 3 6.29 -13.41 -2.67
N ASP A 4 6.65 -13.09 -3.89
CA ASP A 4 6.50 -11.75 -4.39
C ASP A 4 5.05 -11.47 -4.73
N PHE A 5 4.75 -10.18 -4.96
CA PHE A 5 3.47 -9.80 -5.49
C PHE A 5 3.19 -10.51 -6.79
N PRO A 6 2.06 -11.23 -6.91
CA PRO A 6 1.59 -11.63 -8.22
C PRO A 6 1.31 -10.40 -9.06
N LYS A 7 1.50 -10.53 -10.35
CA LYS A 7 1.27 -9.44 -11.27
C LYS A 7 -0.16 -8.90 -11.16
N SER A 8 -1.11 -9.75 -10.85
CA SER A 8 -2.50 -9.37 -10.68
C SER A 8 -2.75 -8.45 -9.48
N GLU A 9 -1.82 -8.44 -8.51
CA GLU A 9 -1.96 -7.59 -7.33
C GLU A 9 -1.25 -6.25 -7.46
N LYS A 10 -0.53 -6.03 -8.55
CA LYS A 10 0.14 -4.75 -8.77
C LYS A 10 -0.78 -3.79 -9.48
N LEU A 11 -0.95 -2.62 -8.91
CA LEU A 11 -1.70 -1.56 -9.57
C LEU A 11 -0.81 -0.92 -10.62
N CYS A 12 -1.24 -0.94 -11.86
CA CYS A 12 -0.49 -0.34 -12.95
C CYS A 12 -1.44 0.30 -13.95
N GLY A 13 -0.88 1.09 -14.85
CA GLY A 13 -1.65 1.85 -15.81
C GLY A 13 -1.91 3.25 -15.31
N ALA A 14 -1.50 4.25 -16.11
CA ALA A 14 -1.58 5.65 -15.71
C ALA A 14 -3.02 6.06 -15.39
N THR A 15 -3.99 5.59 -16.17
CA THR A 15 -5.40 5.94 -15.96
C THR A 15 -5.91 5.44 -14.62
N ASN A 16 -5.56 4.21 -14.25
CA ASN A 16 -5.99 3.64 -12.96
C ASN A 16 -5.35 4.37 -11.80
N ILE A 17 -4.08 4.71 -11.92
CA ILE A 17 -3.36 5.42 -10.86
C ILE A 17 -3.91 6.83 -10.71
N ASP A 18 -4.13 7.53 -11.82
CA ASP A 18 -4.71 8.88 -11.79
C ASP A 18 -6.10 8.86 -11.14
N ASN A 19 -6.93 7.92 -11.53
CA ASN A 19 -8.27 7.80 -10.95
C ASN A 19 -8.20 7.58 -9.44
N LEU A 20 -7.28 6.74 -9.00
CA LEU A 20 -7.09 6.48 -7.57
C LEU A 20 -6.74 7.77 -6.81
N TYR A 21 -5.77 8.54 -7.33
CA TYR A 21 -5.35 9.76 -6.64
C TYR A 21 -6.38 10.87 -6.71
N GLN A 22 -7.18 10.93 -7.76
CA GLN A 22 -8.19 11.98 -7.90
C GLN A 22 -9.47 11.66 -7.13
N ASN A 23 -9.89 10.41 -7.13
CA ASN A 23 -11.19 10.02 -6.59
C ASN A 23 -11.11 9.19 -5.33
N GLY A 24 -9.92 8.72 -4.96
CA GLY A 24 -9.75 7.87 -3.79
C GLY A 24 -9.79 8.66 -2.49
N ARG A 25 -10.05 7.96 -1.41
CA ARG A 25 -9.98 8.50 -0.06
C ARG A 25 -8.58 8.32 0.48
N LYS A 26 -8.18 9.21 1.39
CA LYS A 26 -6.82 9.22 1.93
C LYS A 26 -6.84 9.23 3.45
N PHE A 27 -5.88 8.54 4.03
CA PHE A 27 -5.60 8.68 5.45
C PHE A 27 -4.12 8.42 5.69
N VAL A 28 -3.64 8.79 6.86
CA VAL A 28 -2.23 8.65 7.21
C VAL A 28 -2.09 7.66 8.34
N VAL A 29 -1.19 6.67 8.14
CA VAL A 29 -0.68 5.83 9.20
C VAL A 29 0.83 5.96 9.12
N TRP A 30 1.38 6.85 9.91
CA TRP A 30 2.79 7.20 9.84
C TRP A 30 3.67 5.94 9.88
N PRO A 31 4.69 5.79 9.03
CA PRO A 31 5.26 6.80 8.12
C PRO A 31 4.70 6.75 6.70
N MET A 32 3.50 6.29 6.50
CA MET A 32 2.90 6.12 5.18
C MET A 32 1.58 6.89 5.08
N ARG A 33 1.28 7.32 3.86
CA ARG A 33 -0.05 7.81 3.51
C ARG A 33 -0.72 6.76 2.64
N VAL A 34 -1.96 6.46 2.94
CA VAL A 34 -2.74 5.46 2.21
C VAL A 34 -3.82 6.15 1.40
N THR A 35 -3.88 5.85 0.11
CA THR A 35 -4.97 6.29 -0.76
C THR A 35 -5.69 5.04 -1.24
N TYR A 36 -7.02 5.05 -1.21
CA TYR A 36 -7.77 3.85 -1.59
C TYR A 36 -9.08 4.21 -2.26
N ILE A 37 -9.54 3.30 -3.12
CA ILE A 37 -10.86 3.37 -3.75
C ILE A 37 -11.37 1.95 -3.93
N GLU A 38 -12.67 1.76 -3.83
CA GLU A 38 -13.25 0.44 -4.06
C GLU A 38 -13.07 0.03 -5.51
N SER A 39 -12.84 -1.25 -5.72
CA SER A 39 -12.62 -1.83 -7.03
C SER A 39 -13.65 -2.91 -7.31
N GLU A 40 -13.90 -3.16 -8.58
CA GLU A 40 -14.78 -4.26 -9.00
C GLU A 40 -13.97 -5.47 -9.45
N ASP A 41 -12.65 -5.38 -9.39
CA ASP A 41 -11.79 -6.49 -9.77
C ASP A 41 -11.84 -7.61 -8.76
N THR A 42 -11.40 -8.79 -9.17
CA THR A 42 -11.40 -9.97 -8.29
C THR A 42 -10.35 -9.90 -7.20
N HIS A 43 -9.31 -9.08 -7.38
CA HIS A 43 -8.23 -8.92 -6.43
C HIS A 43 -7.97 -7.46 -6.13
N SER A 44 -7.60 -7.18 -4.89
CA SER A 44 -7.11 -5.84 -4.55
C SER A 44 -5.77 -5.60 -5.24
N GLN A 45 -5.58 -4.40 -5.74
CA GLN A 45 -4.36 -4.01 -6.43
C GLN A 45 -3.64 -2.93 -5.63
N VAL A 46 -2.32 -2.99 -5.62
CA VAL A 46 -1.50 -2.17 -4.73
C VAL A 46 -0.38 -1.47 -5.49
N LEU A 47 -0.22 -0.19 -5.23
CA LEU A 47 0.93 0.59 -5.66
C LEU A 47 1.74 0.97 -4.42
N ILE A 48 3.03 0.72 -4.46
CA ILE A 48 3.93 1.03 -3.36
C ILE A 48 4.99 2.00 -3.85
N TRP A 49 5.12 3.13 -3.15
CA TRP A 49 5.94 4.23 -3.63
C TRP A 49 6.77 4.87 -2.52
N ALA A 50 8.04 5.13 -2.82
CA ALA A 50 8.93 5.92 -1.98
C ALA A 50 9.45 7.07 -2.86
N PRO A 51 9.07 8.34 -2.56
CA PRO A 51 9.30 9.43 -3.50
C PRO A 51 10.77 9.86 -3.56
N LYS A 52 11.19 10.27 -4.76
CA LYS A 52 12.53 10.76 -5.00
C LYS A 52 12.83 12.04 -4.21
N SER A 53 11.80 12.83 -3.94
CA SER A 53 11.96 14.07 -3.18
C SER A 53 12.40 13.82 -1.74
N LEU A 54 12.08 12.65 -1.18
CA LEU A 54 12.49 12.29 0.19
C LEU A 54 13.81 11.54 0.21
N PHE A 55 14.08 10.73 -0.81
CA PHE A 55 15.27 9.88 -0.85
C PHE A 55 15.88 9.96 -2.25
N HIS A 56 16.95 10.72 -2.37
CA HIS A 56 17.60 10.90 -3.67
C HIS A 56 18.25 9.64 -4.20
N ARG A 57 18.74 8.79 -3.30
CA ARG A 57 19.43 7.58 -3.70
C ARG A 57 18.44 6.48 -4.04
N ALA A 58 18.60 5.91 -5.22
CA ALA A 58 17.70 4.83 -5.68
C ALA A 58 17.74 3.63 -4.74
N VAL A 59 18.89 3.34 -4.15
CA VAL A 59 19.06 2.21 -3.25
C VAL A 59 18.18 2.36 -2.01
N ASP A 60 18.04 3.58 -1.50
CA ASP A 60 17.17 3.83 -0.34
C ASP A 60 15.71 3.66 -0.69
N ARG A 61 15.29 4.20 -1.85
CA ARG A 61 13.90 4.04 -2.30
C ARG A 61 13.56 2.57 -2.54
N ASN A 62 14.48 1.83 -3.15
CA ASN A 62 14.27 0.42 -3.43
C ASN A 62 14.13 -0.39 -2.15
N ARG A 63 14.95 -0.07 -1.16
CA ARG A 63 14.87 -0.74 0.14
C ARG A 63 13.53 -0.49 0.82
N LEU A 64 13.07 0.76 0.85
CA LEU A 64 11.80 1.10 1.49
C LEU A 64 10.63 0.45 0.77
N ARG A 65 10.67 0.46 -0.56
CA ARG A 65 9.61 -0.21 -1.33
C ARG A 65 9.58 -1.70 -1.04
N ARG A 66 10.76 -2.33 -0.90
CA ARG A 66 10.84 -3.75 -0.56
C ARG A 66 10.23 -4.02 0.82
N LEU A 67 10.56 -3.18 1.80
CA LEU A 67 10.03 -3.34 3.15
C LEU A 67 8.52 -3.17 3.18
N MET A 68 8.00 -2.19 2.46
CA MET A 68 6.55 -1.98 2.38
C MET A 68 5.85 -3.13 1.68
N ARG A 69 6.42 -3.66 0.59
CA ARG A 69 5.85 -4.82 -0.10
C ARG A 69 5.82 -6.04 0.80
N GLU A 70 6.90 -6.25 1.54
CA GLU A 70 6.96 -7.38 2.46
C GLU A 70 5.92 -7.24 3.57
N ALA A 71 5.77 -6.05 4.12
CA ALA A 71 4.77 -5.77 5.13
C ALA A 71 3.35 -6.02 4.59
N TYR A 72 3.08 -5.58 3.35
CA TYR A 72 1.78 -5.82 2.74
C TYR A 72 1.55 -7.32 2.53
N ARG A 73 2.56 -8.02 2.02
CA ARG A 73 2.45 -9.47 1.79
C ARG A 73 2.08 -10.22 3.06
N LEU A 74 2.70 -9.85 4.17
CA LEU A 74 2.46 -10.53 5.45
C LEU A 74 1.11 -10.19 6.06
N ASN A 75 0.55 -9.03 5.74
CA ASN A 75 -0.68 -8.54 6.38
C ASN A 75 -1.89 -8.52 5.46
N LYS A 76 -1.73 -8.84 4.18
CA LYS A 76 -2.85 -8.73 3.23
C LYS A 76 -4.03 -9.63 3.56
N HIS A 77 -3.81 -10.67 4.36
CA HIS A 77 -4.87 -11.55 4.81
C HIS A 77 -5.95 -10.81 5.60
N ILE A 78 -5.63 -9.65 6.17
CA ILE A 78 -6.60 -8.83 6.89
C ILE A 78 -7.73 -8.39 5.95
N LEU A 79 -7.41 -8.16 4.67
CA LEU A 79 -8.41 -7.79 3.68
C LEU A 79 -9.13 -8.99 3.07
N CYS A 80 -8.65 -10.20 3.30
CA CYS A 80 -9.29 -11.40 2.73
C CYS A 80 -10.67 -11.66 3.31
N ASP A 81 -10.93 -11.20 4.52
CA ASP A 81 -12.21 -11.37 5.18
C ASP A 81 -13.24 -10.31 4.78
N VAL A 82 -12.84 -9.39 3.89
CA VAL A 82 -13.67 -8.29 3.44
C VAL A 82 -14.22 -8.65 2.07
N ASP A 83 -15.52 -8.48 1.85
CA ASP A 83 -16.17 -8.84 0.60
C ASP A 83 -15.86 -7.90 -0.55
N LYS A 84 -15.04 -6.89 -0.32
CA LYS A 84 -14.71 -5.87 -1.31
C LYS A 84 -13.24 -5.90 -1.64
N THR A 85 -12.92 -5.51 -2.88
CA THR A 85 -11.54 -5.31 -3.28
C THR A 85 -11.27 -3.82 -3.45
N TYR A 86 -10.01 -3.46 -3.40
CA TYR A 86 -9.59 -2.07 -3.43
C TYR A 86 -8.42 -1.86 -4.37
N GLN A 87 -8.32 -0.64 -4.89
CA GLN A 87 -7.08 -0.14 -5.43
C GLN A 87 -6.43 0.69 -4.33
N LEU A 88 -5.20 0.38 -3.99
CA LEU A 88 -4.51 0.98 -2.85
C LEU A 88 -3.19 1.60 -3.29
N ALA A 89 -2.83 2.72 -2.68
CA ALA A 89 -1.51 3.30 -2.88
C ALA A 89 -0.91 3.61 -1.51
N PHE A 90 0.26 3.05 -1.25
CA PHE A 90 1.02 3.33 -0.03
C PHE A 90 2.19 4.21 -0.40
N ASN A 91 2.19 5.44 0.09
CA ASN A 91 3.25 6.41 -0.17
C ASN A 91 4.02 6.67 1.12
N TYR A 92 5.33 6.43 1.07
CA TYR A 92 6.19 6.74 2.20
C TYR A 92 6.32 8.26 2.32
N ILE A 93 6.06 8.82 3.50
CA ILE A 93 6.00 10.28 3.66
C ILE A 93 7.00 10.84 4.67
N ASP A 94 7.79 10.00 5.33
CA ASP A 94 8.77 10.46 6.30
C ASP A 94 10.14 10.59 5.64
N LYS A 95 10.89 11.60 6.05
CA LYS A 95 12.24 11.83 5.55
C LYS A 95 13.26 10.83 6.10
N GLN A 96 12.92 10.16 7.19
CA GLN A 96 13.80 9.19 7.82
C GLN A 96 13.45 7.79 7.38
N LYS A 97 14.49 6.95 7.31
CA LYS A 97 14.30 5.53 7.02
C LYS A 97 13.98 4.80 8.32
N HIS A 98 12.97 3.96 8.28
CA HIS A 98 12.56 3.18 9.43
C HIS A 98 12.78 1.70 9.15
N ASP A 99 12.84 0.91 10.21
CA ASP A 99 13.06 -0.51 10.07
C ASP A 99 11.75 -1.24 9.68
N PHE A 100 11.90 -2.52 9.37
CA PHE A 100 10.76 -3.33 8.94
C PHE A 100 9.68 -3.42 10.01
N GLN A 101 10.06 -3.52 11.27
CA GLN A 101 9.09 -3.70 12.35
C GLN A 101 8.13 -2.52 12.42
N LEU A 102 8.65 -1.31 12.32
CA LEU A 102 7.81 -0.12 12.35
C LEU A 102 6.91 -0.04 11.14
N ILE A 103 7.46 -0.31 9.95
CA ILE A 103 6.69 -0.29 8.71
C ILE A 103 5.62 -1.38 8.73
N ASN A 104 5.95 -2.55 9.25
CA ASN A 104 5.01 -3.66 9.35
C ASN A 104 3.84 -3.34 10.27
N ARG A 105 4.10 -2.70 11.41
CA ARG A 105 3.04 -2.27 12.32
C ARG A 105 2.13 -1.24 11.67
N ALA A 106 2.72 -0.30 10.96
CA ALA A 106 1.94 0.71 10.25
C ALA A 106 1.07 0.08 9.17
N MET A 107 1.62 -0.86 8.41
CA MET A 107 0.87 -1.57 7.38
C MET A 107 -0.29 -2.35 7.98
N CYS A 108 -0.05 -3.08 9.05
CA CYS A 108 -1.09 -3.84 9.74
C CYS A 108 -2.22 -2.93 10.21
N LYS A 109 -1.85 -1.79 10.80
CA LYS A 109 -2.83 -0.82 11.28
C LYS A 109 -3.65 -0.23 10.13
N ALA A 110 -2.98 0.07 9.01
CA ALA A 110 -3.65 0.61 7.83
C ALA A 110 -4.68 -0.37 7.27
N LEU A 111 -4.30 -1.63 7.14
CA LEU A 111 -5.20 -2.65 6.60
C LEU A 111 -6.37 -2.93 7.54
N LYS A 112 -6.14 -2.94 8.83
CA LYS A 112 -7.21 -3.09 9.81
C LYS A 112 -8.19 -1.93 9.74
N ARG A 113 -7.68 -0.72 9.53
CA ARG A 113 -8.54 0.46 9.38
C ARG A 113 -9.42 0.36 8.15
N LEU A 114 -8.86 -0.13 7.03
CA LEU A 114 -9.64 -0.35 5.81
C LEU A 114 -10.73 -1.40 6.03
N ALA A 115 -10.39 -2.50 6.68
CA ALA A 115 -11.34 -3.56 6.96
C ALA A 115 -12.47 -3.07 7.85
N ALA A 116 -12.14 -2.30 8.87
CA ALA A 116 -13.14 -1.75 9.79
C ALA A 116 -14.07 -0.75 9.09
N ALA A 117 -13.52 0.09 8.21
CA ALA A 117 -14.32 1.06 7.47
C ALA A 117 -15.36 0.37 6.58
N ASN A 118 -15.06 -0.84 6.15
CA ASN A 118 -15.93 -1.59 5.26
C ASN A 118 -17.07 -2.29 5.98
N GLU A 119 -17.00 -2.40 7.30
CA GLU A 119 -18.03 -3.07 8.08
C GLU A 119 -19.25 -2.18 8.36
N LYS A 120 -19.19 -0.95 7.94
CA LYS A 120 -20.30 -0.01 8.18
C LYS A 120 -21.26 0.08 6.96
#